data_037af1a6dda66a5c898de4441275ee9b
#
_entry.id   037af1a6dda66a5c898de4441275ee9b
#
_cell.length_a   1.000
_cell.length_b   1.000
_cell.length_c   1.000
_cell.angle_alpha   90.00
_cell.angle_beta   90.00
_cell.angle_gamma   90.00
#
_symmetry.space_group_name_H-M   'P 1'
#
loop_
_entity.id
_entity.type
_entity.pdbx_description
1 polymer ?
#
loop_
_entity_poly.entity_id
_entity_poly.type
_entity_poly.pdbx_seq_one_letter_code
_entity_poly.pdbx_strand_id
1 'polypeptide(L)'
;MTDYFDLSGKVALVTGGSRGLGYQMVKAFAAQGADVFITSRKIEACEKAAAEVRAMGRKAGTYACNVANWQELDGLVEAAYAAFGKVDILVNNAGSSPLAPSSVDTPEQLFDRIVSLNFKGPFRLMSLVGSRMMAGDGGSIINISSAGALRPRPSIAPYAGAKAALNALTEAFAFEYGPKVRVNTISPGRFLTDVSKAWNEEHKLNATAALRRSGRPEEIVTAALYLASSKSSFTTGSLLRVDGGIA
;
A
#
# COMPACT_ATOMS: atom_id res chain seq x y z
N MET A 1 6.70 5.01 -29.17
CA MET A 1 5.83 4.02 -28.49
C MET A 1 5.12 4.70 -27.34
N THR A 2 3.81 4.52 -27.20
CA THR A 2 3.08 5.11 -26.07
C THR A 2 3.49 4.33 -24.79
N ASP A 3 4.06 5.02 -23.81
CA ASP A 3 4.31 4.42 -22.51
C ASP A 3 2.96 4.31 -21.77
N TYR A 4 2.50 3.08 -21.59
CA TYR A 4 1.22 2.82 -20.94
C TYR A 4 1.22 3.13 -19.44
N PHE A 5 2.38 3.28 -18.83
CA PHE A 5 2.54 3.52 -17.41
C PHE A 5 3.12 4.90 -17.07
N ASP A 6 3.14 5.81 -18.03
CA ASP A 6 3.62 7.18 -17.80
C ASP A 6 2.88 7.83 -16.63
N LEU A 7 3.65 8.25 -15.64
CA LEU A 7 3.21 8.97 -14.44
C LEU A 7 3.83 10.38 -14.37
N SER A 8 4.32 10.90 -15.48
CA SER A 8 4.92 12.23 -15.54
C SER A 8 3.96 13.30 -15.01
N GLY A 9 4.46 14.17 -14.13
CA GLY A 9 3.67 15.21 -13.47
C GLY A 9 2.72 14.72 -12.38
N LYS A 10 2.72 13.42 -12.04
CA LYS A 10 1.97 12.85 -10.93
C LYS A 10 2.77 12.88 -9.64
N VAL A 11 2.07 12.96 -8.52
CA VAL A 11 2.62 12.88 -7.16
C VAL A 11 2.04 11.66 -6.45
N ALA A 12 2.91 10.77 -5.98
CA ALA A 12 2.51 9.57 -5.26
C ALA A 12 2.89 9.67 -3.77
N LEU A 13 1.91 9.54 -2.88
CA LEU A 13 2.11 9.34 -1.43
C LEU A 13 2.11 7.84 -1.13
N VAL A 14 3.23 7.30 -0.64
CA VAL A 14 3.38 5.86 -0.35
C VAL A 14 3.68 5.63 1.12
N THR A 15 2.74 4.99 1.83
CA THR A 15 2.96 4.60 3.23
C THR A 15 3.76 3.29 3.30
N GLY A 16 4.70 3.21 4.26
CA GLY A 16 5.63 2.08 4.34
C GLY A 16 6.56 1.99 3.12
N GLY A 17 6.83 3.13 2.45
CA GLY A 17 7.59 3.21 1.20
C GLY A 17 9.11 3.04 1.35
N SER A 18 9.62 2.88 2.58
CA SER A 18 11.08 2.79 2.82
C SER A 18 11.66 1.38 2.67
N ARG A 19 10.84 0.33 2.50
CA ARG A 19 11.28 -1.06 2.34
C ARG A 19 10.21 -1.96 1.72
N GLY A 20 10.60 -3.18 1.37
CA GLY A 20 9.68 -4.23 0.89
C GLY A 20 8.89 -3.81 -0.35
N LEU A 21 7.61 -4.17 -0.41
CA LEU A 21 6.75 -3.87 -1.56
C LEU A 21 6.56 -2.37 -1.78
N GLY A 22 6.40 -1.60 -0.69
CA GLY A 22 6.26 -0.14 -0.77
C GLY A 22 7.46 0.53 -1.43
N TYR A 23 8.66 0.08 -1.11
CA TYR A 23 9.89 0.58 -1.72
C TYR A 23 9.98 0.25 -3.21
N GLN A 24 9.57 -0.95 -3.64
CA GLN A 24 9.53 -1.29 -5.07
C GLN A 24 8.53 -0.41 -5.83
N MET A 25 7.37 -0.13 -5.23
CA MET A 25 6.39 0.79 -5.81
C MET A 25 6.94 2.22 -5.90
N VAL A 26 7.61 2.72 -4.85
CA VAL A 26 8.29 4.04 -4.86
C VAL A 26 9.26 4.14 -6.04
N LYS A 27 10.14 3.17 -6.21
CA LYS A 27 11.12 3.16 -7.32
C LYS A 27 10.45 3.10 -8.69
N ALA A 28 9.43 2.28 -8.81
CA ALA A 28 8.71 2.12 -10.07
C ALA A 28 7.95 3.40 -10.48
N PHE A 29 7.29 4.05 -9.53
CA PHE A 29 6.61 5.31 -9.79
C PHE A 29 7.59 6.41 -10.20
N ALA A 30 8.73 6.50 -9.51
CA ALA A 30 9.79 7.44 -9.88
C ALA A 30 10.36 7.16 -11.28
N ALA A 31 10.61 5.88 -11.60
CA ALA A 31 11.09 5.48 -12.93
C ALA A 31 10.08 5.80 -14.05
N GLN A 32 8.79 5.83 -13.73
CA GLN A 32 7.70 6.22 -14.65
C GLN A 32 7.37 7.72 -14.59
N GLY A 33 8.22 8.54 -13.99
CA GLY A 33 8.13 9.99 -14.04
C GLY A 33 7.36 10.67 -12.90
N ALA A 34 6.87 9.92 -11.90
CA ALA A 34 6.20 10.52 -10.75
C ALA A 34 7.19 11.13 -9.76
N ASP A 35 6.76 12.20 -9.10
CA ASP A 35 7.36 12.67 -7.87
C ASP A 35 6.77 11.87 -6.69
N VAL A 36 7.54 11.62 -5.62
CA VAL A 36 7.11 10.67 -4.59
C VAL A 36 7.23 11.26 -3.19
N PHE A 37 6.20 11.11 -2.37
CA PHE A 37 6.23 11.40 -0.94
C PHE A 37 6.25 10.08 -0.15
N ILE A 38 7.31 9.86 0.63
CA ILE A 38 7.61 8.58 1.28
C ILE A 38 7.41 8.72 2.78
N THR A 39 6.58 7.86 3.36
CA THR A 39 6.44 7.82 4.81
C THR A 39 6.68 6.43 5.40
N SER A 40 7.35 6.42 6.53
CA SER A 40 7.48 5.29 7.45
C SER A 40 7.82 5.80 8.85
N ARG A 41 7.96 4.92 9.83
CA ARG A 41 8.28 5.31 11.22
C ARG A 41 9.68 5.85 11.44
N LYS A 42 10.62 5.55 10.53
CA LYS A 42 12.05 5.96 10.63
C LYS A 42 12.37 6.90 9.48
N ILE A 43 12.68 8.16 9.82
CA ILE A 43 12.97 9.19 8.81
C ILE A 43 14.21 8.85 7.99
N GLU A 44 15.24 8.26 8.62
CA GLU A 44 16.49 7.92 7.94
C GLU A 44 16.26 6.89 6.82
N ALA A 45 15.34 5.94 7.06
CA ALA A 45 14.96 4.95 6.03
C ALA A 45 14.15 5.58 4.90
N CYS A 46 13.31 6.58 5.19
CA CYS A 46 12.59 7.35 4.17
C CYS A 46 13.58 8.18 3.34
N GLU A 47 14.53 8.89 3.97
CA GLU A 47 15.53 9.70 3.29
C GLU A 47 16.43 8.86 2.38
N LYS A 48 16.82 7.64 2.81
CA LYS A 48 17.58 6.72 1.96
C LYS A 48 16.81 6.39 0.68
N ALA A 49 15.54 6.04 0.78
CA ALA A 49 14.70 5.77 -0.38
C ALA A 49 14.47 7.03 -1.24
N ALA A 50 14.29 8.20 -0.61
CA ALA A 50 14.14 9.48 -1.29
C ALA A 50 15.39 9.90 -2.07
N ALA A 51 16.58 9.62 -1.54
CA ALA A 51 17.84 9.88 -2.23
C ALA A 51 17.93 9.12 -3.57
N GLU A 52 17.48 7.85 -3.59
CA GLU A 52 17.44 7.07 -4.82
C GLU A 52 16.44 7.65 -5.85
N VAL A 53 15.27 8.11 -5.40
CA VAL A 53 14.28 8.79 -6.25
C VAL A 53 14.87 10.09 -6.84
N ARG A 54 15.55 10.88 -6.02
CA ARG A 54 16.22 12.11 -6.47
C ARG A 54 17.32 11.82 -7.47
N ALA A 55 18.08 10.73 -7.32
CA ALA A 55 19.08 10.28 -8.28
C ALA A 55 18.49 9.88 -9.64
N MET A 56 17.20 9.51 -9.70
CA MET A 56 16.46 9.30 -10.95
C MET A 56 15.94 10.61 -11.57
N GLY A 57 16.29 11.77 -11.03
CA GLY A 57 15.82 13.08 -11.52
C GLY A 57 14.40 13.45 -11.11
N ARG A 58 13.83 12.76 -10.10
CA ARG A 58 12.49 13.06 -9.59
C ARG A 58 12.56 13.75 -8.23
N LYS A 59 11.50 14.51 -7.88
CA LYS A 59 11.40 15.09 -6.55
C LYS A 59 10.95 14.02 -5.55
N ALA A 60 11.52 14.05 -4.34
CA ALA A 60 11.10 13.19 -3.26
C ALA A 60 11.00 13.97 -1.95
N GLY A 61 9.84 13.87 -1.29
CA GLY A 61 9.59 14.34 0.07
C GLY A 61 9.48 13.16 1.04
N THR A 62 9.71 13.44 2.33
CA THR A 62 9.67 12.43 3.38
C THR A 62 8.99 12.96 4.63
N TYR A 63 8.39 12.05 5.39
CA TYR A 63 7.80 12.37 6.69
C TYR A 63 7.81 11.11 7.57
N ALA A 64 8.30 11.23 8.80
CA ALA A 64 8.20 10.13 9.76
C ALA A 64 6.80 10.09 10.35
N CYS A 65 6.10 8.96 10.18
CA CYS A 65 4.74 8.80 10.66
C CYS A 65 4.47 7.36 11.09
N ASN A 66 3.81 7.19 12.22
CA ASN A 66 3.19 5.93 12.59
C ASN A 66 1.74 5.90 12.09
N VAL A 67 1.49 5.21 10.98
CA VAL A 67 0.15 5.12 10.36
C VAL A 67 -0.92 4.56 11.32
N ALA A 68 -0.52 3.85 12.38
CA ALA A 68 -1.46 3.40 13.42
C ALA A 68 -1.95 4.54 14.34
N ASN A 69 -1.26 5.68 14.34
CA ASN A 69 -1.64 6.84 15.14
C ASN A 69 -2.48 7.82 14.32
N TRP A 70 -3.77 7.90 14.65
CA TRP A 70 -4.74 8.73 13.93
C TRP A 70 -4.34 10.21 13.86
N GLN A 71 -3.81 10.75 14.96
CA GLN A 71 -3.45 12.16 15.07
C GLN A 71 -2.23 12.56 14.23
N GLU A 72 -1.32 11.60 13.95
CA GLU A 72 -0.16 11.86 13.11
C GLU A 72 -0.49 11.97 11.62
N LEU A 73 -1.66 11.45 11.20
CA LEU A 73 -2.02 11.35 9.78
C LEU A 73 -2.39 12.70 9.18
N ASP A 74 -2.95 13.62 9.95
CA ASP A 74 -3.23 14.97 9.50
C ASP A 74 -1.92 15.70 9.14
N GLY A 75 -0.90 15.62 10.01
CA GLY A 75 0.43 16.19 9.76
C GLY A 75 1.14 15.57 8.55
N LEU A 76 0.99 14.26 8.34
CA LEU A 76 1.53 13.58 7.15
C LEU A 76 0.91 14.15 5.86
N VAL A 77 -0.41 14.29 5.83
CA VAL A 77 -1.12 14.78 4.63
C VAL A 77 -0.78 16.25 4.38
N GLU A 78 -0.77 17.09 5.43
CA GLU A 78 -0.35 18.51 5.28
C GLU A 78 1.07 18.61 4.74
N ALA A 79 2.02 17.82 5.24
CA ALA A 79 3.40 17.84 4.77
C ALA A 79 3.50 17.43 3.29
N ALA A 80 2.73 16.42 2.85
CA ALA A 80 2.73 16.00 1.44
C ALA A 80 2.19 17.09 0.52
N TYR A 81 1.06 17.73 0.91
CA TYR A 81 0.48 18.83 0.13
C TYR A 81 1.32 20.10 0.16
N ALA A 82 1.97 20.41 1.28
CA ALA A 82 2.92 21.53 1.36
C ALA A 82 4.12 21.35 0.42
N ALA A 83 4.61 20.09 0.30
CA ALA A 83 5.76 19.80 -0.55
C ALA A 83 5.46 19.82 -2.04
N PHE A 84 4.26 19.40 -2.46
CA PHE A 84 3.94 19.15 -3.87
C PHE A 84 2.68 19.85 -4.39
N GLY A 85 1.88 20.47 -3.51
CA GLY A 85 0.60 21.12 -3.86
C GLY A 85 -0.55 20.13 -4.09
N LYS A 86 -0.25 18.85 -4.34
CA LYS A 86 -1.23 17.81 -4.67
C LYS A 86 -0.75 16.41 -4.30
N VAL A 87 -1.68 15.47 -4.28
CA VAL A 87 -1.41 14.02 -4.30
C VAL A 87 -2.34 13.41 -5.36
N ASP A 88 -1.78 12.83 -6.42
CA ASP A 88 -2.53 12.15 -7.48
C ASP A 88 -2.70 10.65 -7.21
N ILE A 89 -1.78 10.06 -6.45
CA ILE A 89 -1.76 8.62 -6.14
C ILE A 89 -1.51 8.43 -4.66
N LEU A 90 -2.42 7.74 -3.97
CA LEU A 90 -2.21 7.31 -2.58
C LEU A 90 -2.02 5.80 -2.55
N VAL A 91 -0.93 5.33 -1.91
CA VAL A 91 -0.71 3.90 -1.67
C VAL A 91 -0.72 3.62 -0.16
N ASN A 92 -1.78 3.00 0.31
CA ASN A 92 -1.91 2.48 1.67
C ASN A 92 -1.20 1.12 1.75
N ASN A 93 0.13 1.14 1.88
CA ASN A 93 0.94 -0.08 1.93
C ASN A 93 1.46 -0.41 3.34
N ALA A 94 1.58 0.56 4.23
CA ALA A 94 2.02 0.29 5.60
C ALA A 94 1.14 -0.78 6.26
N GLY A 95 1.76 -1.83 6.77
CA GLY A 95 1.06 -2.93 7.40
C GLY A 95 2.01 -3.88 8.13
N SER A 96 1.47 -4.70 9.02
CA SER A 96 2.19 -5.79 9.65
C SER A 96 1.22 -6.90 10.07
N SER A 97 1.72 -8.13 10.05
CA SER A 97 0.98 -9.33 10.43
C SER A 97 1.74 -10.10 11.52
N PRO A 98 1.79 -9.58 12.76
CA PRO A 98 2.32 -10.36 13.85
C PRO A 98 1.43 -11.59 14.08
N LEU A 99 2.06 -12.71 14.42
CA LEU A 99 1.33 -13.93 14.73
C LEU A 99 0.70 -13.80 16.12
N ALA A 100 -0.53 -14.26 16.24
CA ALA A 100 -1.19 -14.49 17.53
C ALA A 100 -1.03 -15.95 17.92
N PRO A 101 -0.77 -16.27 19.21
CA PRO A 101 -0.61 -17.65 19.65
C PRO A 101 -1.91 -18.45 19.48
N SER A 102 -3.04 -17.88 19.90
CA SER A 102 -4.40 -18.40 19.70
C SER A 102 -5.40 -17.25 19.76
N SER A 103 -6.68 -17.52 19.48
CA SER A 103 -7.72 -16.49 19.59
C SER A 103 -7.94 -16.03 21.02
N VAL A 104 -7.93 -16.98 21.98
CA VAL A 104 -8.15 -16.69 23.41
C VAL A 104 -6.96 -15.99 24.05
N ASP A 105 -5.74 -16.30 23.60
CA ASP A 105 -4.50 -15.73 24.14
C ASP A 105 -4.05 -14.47 23.37
N THR A 106 -4.85 -13.97 22.43
CA THR A 106 -4.52 -12.74 21.72
C THR A 106 -4.74 -11.53 22.62
N PRO A 107 -3.67 -10.80 23.03
CA PRO A 107 -3.84 -9.63 23.88
C PRO A 107 -4.58 -8.51 23.13
N GLU A 108 -5.45 -7.78 23.84
CA GLU A 108 -6.18 -6.62 23.29
C GLU A 108 -5.23 -5.62 22.62
N GLN A 109 -4.09 -5.31 23.25
CA GLN A 109 -3.08 -4.40 22.70
C GLN A 109 -2.53 -4.86 21.35
N LEU A 110 -2.38 -6.19 21.15
CA LEU A 110 -1.95 -6.75 19.87
C LEU A 110 -3.05 -6.58 18.82
N PHE A 111 -4.30 -6.90 19.20
CA PHE A 111 -5.49 -6.73 18.37
C PHE A 111 -5.61 -5.28 17.90
N ASP A 112 -5.62 -4.33 18.83
CA ASP A 112 -5.76 -2.90 18.56
C ASP A 112 -4.66 -2.35 17.67
N ARG A 113 -3.40 -2.77 17.90
CA ARG A 113 -2.27 -2.39 17.04
C ARG A 113 -2.44 -2.89 15.62
N ILE A 114 -2.94 -4.12 15.45
CA ILE A 114 -3.18 -4.70 14.11
C ILE A 114 -4.30 -3.92 13.41
N VAL A 115 -5.41 -3.69 14.08
CA VAL A 115 -6.57 -2.96 13.52
C VAL A 115 -6.20 -1.50 13.23
N SER A 116 -5.51 -0.83 14.14
CA SER A 116 -5.10 0.57 13.94
C SER A 116 -4.20 0.73 12.73
N LEU A 117 -3.22 -0.17 12.52
CA LEU A 117 -2.29 -0.06 11.40
C LEU A 117 -2.89 -0.50 10.06
N ASN A 118 -3.66 -1.61 10.04
CA ASN A 118 -4.07 -2.25 8.79
C ASN A 118 -5.46 -1.83 8.30
N PHE A 119 -6.25 -1.15 9.14
CA PHE A 119 -7.62 -0.74 8.82
C PHE A 119 -7.87 0.74 9.14
N LYS A 120 -7.72 1.17 10.41
CA LYS A 120 -8.06 2.50 10.87
C LYS A 120 -7.19 3.60 10.22
N GLY A 121 -5.88 3.37 10.12
CA GLY A 121 -4.97 4.30 9.44
C GLY A 121 -5.27 4.46 7.94
N PRO A 122 -5.38 3.38 7.15
CA PRO A 122 -5.82 3.46 5.77
C PRO A 122 -7.17 4.16 5.58
N PHE A 123 -8.17 3.90 6.44
CA PHE A 123 -9.44 4.61 6.42
C PHE A 123 -9.23 6.14 6.54
N ARG A 124 -8.46 6.58 7.54
CA ARG A 124 -8.19 8.02 7.75
C ARG A 124 -7.47 8.64 6.57
N LEU A 125 -6.45 7.97 6.02
CA LEU A 125 -5.71 8.48 4.87
C LEU A 125 -6.59 8.57 3.61
N MET A 126 -7.44 7.56 3.36
CA MET A 126 -8.41 7.64 2.27
C MET A 126 -9.37 8.82 2.45
N SER A 127 -9.85 9.05 3.66
CA SER A 127 -10.74 10.19 3.95
C SER A 127 -10.04 11.54 3.72
N LEU A 128 -8.83 11.72 4.23
CA LEU A 128 -8.10 12.99 4.13
C LEU A 128 -7.63 13.28 2.69
N VAL A 129 -7.03 12.28 2.04
CA VAL A 129 -6.47 12.46 0.70
C VAL A 129 -7.57 12.38 -0.35
N GLY A 130 -8.50 11.44 -0.22
CA GLY A 130 -9.61 11.25 -1.17
C GLY A 130 -10.51 12.47 -1.27
N SER A 131 -10.85 13.11 -0.14
CA SER A 131 -11.64 14.35 -0.15
C SER A 131 -10.91 15.49 -0.88
N ARG A 132 -9.58 15.60 -0.72
CA ARG A 132 -8.78 16.60 -1.45
C ARG A 132 -8.65 16.27 -2.93
N MET A 133 -8.50 14.99 -3.29
CA MET A 133 -8.53 14.54 -4.68
C MET A 133 -9.89 14.88 -5.33
N MET A 134 -11.01 14.67 -4.62
CA MET A 134 -12.35 15.02 -5.10
C MET A 134 -12.52 16.52 -5.35
N ALA A 135 -11.94 17.36 -4.50
CA ALA A 135 -11.96 18.81 -4.66
C ALA A 135 -11.07 19.30 -5.81
N GLY A 136 -10.06 18.52 -6.20
CA GLY A 136 -9.12 18.80 -7.30
C GLY A 136 -9.42 18.00 -8.56
N ASP A 137 -8.33 17.55 -9.21
CA ASP A 137 -8.35 16.88 -10.53
C ASP A 137 -8.61 15.36 -10.44
N GLY A 138 -8.99 14.86 -9.27
CA GLY A 138 -9.18 13.44 -9.03
C GLY A 138 -7.88 12.71 -8.69
N GLY A 139 -7.91 11.36 -8.78
CA GLY A 139 -6.75 10.56 -8.45
C GLY A 139 -6.99 9.06 -8.41
N SER A 140 -5.99 8.35 -7.88
CA SER A 140 -6.05 6.90 -7.67
C SER A 140 -5.60 6.53 -6.27
N ILE A 141 -6.42 5.77 -5.56
CA ILE A 141 -6.09 5.21 -4.25
C ILE A 141 -5.89 3.71 -4.41
N ILE A 142 -4.76 3.21 -3.92
CA ILE A 142 -4.36 1.81 -3.99
C ILE A 142 -4.16 1.29 -2.57
N ASN A 143 -5.01 0.36 -2.16
CA ASN A 143 -4.90 -0.30 -0.88
C ASN A 143 -4.14 -1.62 -1.01
N ILE A 144 -3.11 -1.84 -0.20
CA ILE A 144 -2.41 -3.12 -0.15
C ILE A 144 -3.07 -3.99 0.93
N SER A 145 -3.85 -4.95 0.45
CA SER A 145 -4.52 -5.96 1.28
C SER A 145 -3.60 -7.18 1.50
N SER A 146 -4.14 -8.37 1.46
CA SER A 146 -3.41 -9.63 1.61
C SER A 146 -4.24 -10.81 1.11
N ALA A 147 -3.60 -11.83 0.57
CA ALA A 147 -4.23 -13.14 0.36
C ALA A 147 -4.80 -13.72 1.67
N GLY A 148 -4.23 -13.33 2.82
CA GLY A 148 -4.76 -13.69 4.14
C GLY A 148 -6.16 -13.14 4.45
N ALA A 149 -6.59 -12.07 3.79
CA ALA A 149 -7.96 -11.57 3.87
C ALA A 149 -8.97 -12.48 3.15
N LEU A 150 -8.53 -13.20 2.12
CA LEU A 150 -9.33 -14.11 1.29
C LEU A 150 -9.23 -15.55 1.78
N ARG A 151 -8.12 -15.91 2.39
CA ARG A 151 -7.80 -17.24 2.95
C ARG A 151 -7.28 -17.08 4.38
N PRO A 152 -8.15 -16.75 5.35
CA PRO A 152 -7.75 -16.51 6.73
C PRO A 152 -7.19 -17.77 7.38
N ARG A 153 -6.25 -17.58 8.31
CA ARG A 153 -5.68 -18.65 9.14
C ARG A 153 -5.80 -18.26 10.60
N PRO A 154 -5.94 -19.22 11.52
CA PRO A 154 -6.12 -18.91 12.95
C PRO A 154 -5.06 -17.98 13.52
N SER A 155 -3.78 -18.23 13.21
CA SER A 155 -2.65 -17.45 13.73
C SER A 155 -2.58 -15.98 13.25
N ILE A 156 -3.39 -15.61 12.27
CA ILE A 156 -3.45 -14.23 11.71
C ILE A 156 -4.88 -13.67 11.71
N ALA A 157 -5.79 -14.24 12.50
CA ALA A 157 -7.21 -13.88 12.46
C ALA A 157 -7.46 -12.35 12.59
N PRO A 158 -6.87 -11.61 13.55
CA PRO A 158 -7.05 -10.15 13.63
C PRO A 158 -6.55 -9.41 12.38
N TYR A 159 -5.41 -9.84 11.82
CA TYR A 159 -4.86 -9.26 10.60
C TYR A 159 -5.73 -9.56 9.38
N ALA A 160 -6.17 -10.79 9.23
CA ALA A 160 -7.06 -11.21 8.15
C ALA A 160 -8.37 -10.42 8.18
N GLY A 161 -8.97 -10.26 9.37
CA GLY A 161 -10.16 -9.44 9.58
C GLY A 161 -9.95 -7.98 9.22
N ALA A 162 -8.84 -7.36 9.65
CA ALA A 162 -8.52 -5.98 9.33
C ALA A 162 -8.31 -5.77 7.81
N LYS A 163 -7.66 -6.72 7.12
CA LYS A 163 -7.47 -6.66 5.66
C LYS A 163 -8.75 -6.97 4.88
N ALA A 164 -9.63 -7.82 5.38
CA ALA A 164 -10.96 -8.03 4.81
C ALA A 164 -11.82 -6.76 4.94
N ALA A 165 -11.79 -6.11 6.10
CA ALA A 165 -12.45 -4.82 6.30
C ALA A 165 -11.89 -3.73 5.36
N LEU A 166 -10.57 -3.71 5.09
CA LEU A 166 -9.97 -2.80 4.11
C LEU A 166 -10.48 -3.06 2.68
N ASN A 167 -10.76 -4.32 2.31
CA ASN A 167 -11.36 -4.65 1.01
C ASN A 167 -12.78 -4.04 0.89
N ALA A 168 -13.59 -4.17 1.95
CA ALA A 168 -14.93 -3.56 2.00
C ALA A 168 -14.87 -2.02 1.91
N LEU A 169 -13.91 -1.39 2.60
CA LEU A 169 -13.70 0.06 2.47
C LEU A 169 -13.32 0.48 1.05
N THR A 170 -12.56 -0.34 0.33
CA THR A 170 -12.19 -0.06 -1.07
C THR A 170 -13.42 0.10 -1.94
N GLU A 171 -14.40 -0.78 -1.80
CA GLU A 171 -15.67 -0.70 -2.53
C GLU A 171 -16.48 0.54 -2.10
N ALA A 172 -16.64 0.76 -0.79
CA ALA A 172 -17.38 1.90 -0.26
C ALA A 172 -16.81 3.25 -0.75
N PHE A 173 -15.50 3.43 -0.63
CA PHE A 173 -14.83 4.66 -1.08
C PHE A 173 -14.78 4.80 -2.61
N ALA A 174 -14.83 3.71 -3.37
CA ALA A 174 -14.96 3.77 -4.82
C ALA A 174 -16.30 4.39 -5.25
N PHE A 175 -17.37 4.10 -4.52
CA PHE A 175 -18.68 4.74 -4.73
C PHE A 175 -18.71 6.19 -4.22
N GLU A 176 -18.14 6.44 -3.04
CA GLU A 176 -18.14 7.78 -2.43
C GLU A 176 -17.35 8.79 -3.26
N TYR A 177 -16.20 8.38 -3.82
CA TYR A 177 -15.29 9.29 -4.54
C TYR A 177 -15.37 9.22 -6.06
N GLY A 178 -16.20 8.32 -6.60
CA GLY A 178 -16.51 8.33 -8.02
C GLY A 178 -17.29 9.59 -8.44
N PRO A 179 -17.15 10.06 -9.68
CA PRO A 179 -16.33 9.49 -10.76
C PRO A 179 -14.88 10.01 -10.80
N LYS A 180 -14.47 10.91 -9.91
CA LYS A 180 -13.16 11.59 -9.98
C LYS A 180 -12.02 10.73 -9.44
N VAL A 181 -12.26 9.95 -8.40
CA VAL A 181 -11.20 9.15 -7.74
C VAL A 181 -11.52 7.68 -7.88
N ARG A 182 -10.53 6.91 -8.32
CA ARG A 182 -10.61 5.46 -8.35
C ARG A 182 -9.99 4.89 -7.08
N VAL A 183 -10.63 3.92 -6.48
CA VAL A 183 -10.13 3.25 -5.27
C VAL A 183 -10.11 1.74 -5.53
N ASN A 184 -8.91 1.14 -5.45
CA ASN A 184 -8.72 -0.27 -5.75
C ASN A 184 -7.82 -0.94 -4.73
N THR A 185 -7.87 -2.26 -4.68
CA THR A 185 -7.04 -3.09 -3.81
C THR A 185 -6.11 -3.96 -4.64
N ILE A 186 -4.84 -4.06 -4.22
CA ILE A 186 -3.95 -5.16 -4.58
C ILE A 186 -3.92 -6.13 -3.39
N SER A 187 -4.14 -7.42 -3.66
CA SER A 187 -4.08 -8.49 -2.67
C SER A 187 -2.83 -9.35 -2.93
N PRO A 188 -1.69 -9.02 -2.32
CA PRO A 188 -0.47 -9.79 -2.48
C PRO A 188 -0.54 -11.12 -1.74
N GLY A 189 0.08 -12.14 -2.32
CA GLY A 189 0.41 -13.40 -1.67
C GLY A 189 1.67 -13.29 -0.82
N ARG A 190 2.42 -14.39 -0.78
CA ARG A 190 3.75 -14.41 -0.15
C ARG A 190 4.78 -13.80 -1.08
N PHE A 191 5.49 -12.80 -0.59
CA PHE A 191 6.60 -12.14 -1.28
C PHE A 191 7.89 -12.23 -0.46
N LEU A 192 9.03 -12.39 -1.14
CA LEU A 192 10.35 -12.43 -0.54
C LEU A 192 10.81 -11.02 -0.14
N THR A 193 10.27 -10.52 0.95
CA THR A 193 10.62 -9.22 1.55
C THR A 193 11.43 -9.42 2.83
N ASP A 194 11.71 -8.36 3.58
CA ASP A 194 12.37 -8.48 4.89
C ASP A 194 11.64 -9.41 5.87
N VAL A 195 10.32 -9.51 5.75
CA VAL A 195 9.51 -10.43 6.57
C VAL A 195 9.86 -11.89 6.28
N SER A 196 10.21 -12.20 5.03
CA SER A 196 10.54 -13.57 4.63
C SER A 196 11.92 -14.06 5.10
N LYS A 197 12.77 -13.17 5.65
CA LYS A 197 14.07 -13.55 6.21
C LYS A 197 13.94 -14.54 7.38
N ALA A 198 12.80 -14.50 8.09
CA ALA A 198 12.48 -15.42 9.18
C ALA A 198 11.79 -16.72 8.70
N TRP A 199 11.54 -16.88 7.39
CA TRP A 199 10.87 -18.06 6.85
C TRP A 199 11.89 -19.16 6.57
N ASN A 200 11.50 -20.43 6.83
CA ASN A 200 12.24 -21.60 6.34
C ASN A 200 12.06 -21.77 4.82
N GLU A 201 12.85 -22.64 4.21
CA GLU A 201 12.83 -22.85 2.76
C GLU A 201 11.48 -23.34 2.24
N GLU A 202 10.80 -24.20 3.00
CA GLU A 202 9.44 -24.69 2.68
C GLU A 202 8.44 -23.53 2.59
N HIS A 203 8.49 -22.60 3.54
CA HIS A 203 7.65 -21.39 3.51
C HIS A 203 7.97 -20.47 2.33
N LYS A 204 9.23 -20.39 1.92
CA LYS A 204 9.67 -19.61 0.76
C LYS A 204 9.19 -20.24 -0.55
N LEU A 205 9.19 -21.56 -0.64
CA LEU A 205 8.70 -22.30 -1.81
C LEU A 205 7.21 -22.08 -2.06
N ASN A 206 6.40 -21.77 -1.02
CA ASN A 206 4.94 -21.54 -1.15
C ASN A 206 4.25 -22.64 -2.00
N ALA A 207 4.48 -23.89 -1.65
CA ALA A 207 4.02 -25.06 -2.43
C ALA A 207 2.50 -25.09 -2.65
N THR A 208 1.70 -24.36 -1.84
CA THR A 208 0.25 -24.24 -1.98
C THR A 208 -0.21 -23.24 -3.04
N ALA A 209 0.67 -22.43 -3.59
CA ALA A 209 0.34 -21.56 -4.72
C ALA A 209 0.47 -22.31 -6.06
N ALA A 210 -0.36 -21.99 -7.04
CA ALA A 210 -0.30 -22.59 -8.37
C ALA A 210 1.09 -22.44 -9.03
N LEU A 211 1.75 -21.28 -8.84
CA LEU A 211 3.10 -21.03 -9.30
C LEU A 211 4.19 -21.67 -8.43
N ARG A 212 3.83 -22.32 -7.32
CA ARG A 212 4.72 -23.07 -6.41
C ARG A 212 5.97 -22.32 -5.94
N ARG A 213 5.88 -21.01 -5.84
CA ARG A 213 6.93 -20.12 -5.34
C ARG A 213 6.35 -18.88 -4.67
N SER A 214 7.13 -18.25 -3.83
CA SER A 214 6.86 -16.87 -3.39
C SER A 214 7.20 -15.88 -4.51
N GLY A 215 6.49 -14.76 -4.53
CA GLY A 215 6.78 -13.65 -5.44
C GLY A 215 8.05 -12.92 -5.06
N ARG A 216 8.78 -12.40 -6.05
CA ARG A 216 9.85 -11.43 -5.83
C ARG A 216 9.21 -10.05 -5.61
N PRO A 217 9.78 -9.18 -4.74
CA PRO A 217 9.18 -7.88 -4.40
C PRO A 217 8.85 -7.00 -5.62
N GLU A 218 9.65 -7.07 -6.67
CA GLU A 218 9.43 -6.33 -7.92
C GLU A 218 8.22 -6.80 -8.73
N GLU A 219 7.72 -8.02 -8.51
CA GLU A 219 6.56 -8.55 -9.24
C GLU A 219 5.22 -7.89 -8.84
N ILE A 220 5.21 -7.06 -7.78
CA ILE A 220 4.05 -6.24 -7.42
C ILE A 220 3.91 -4.99 -8.30
N VAL A 221 5.00 -4.57 -8.94
CA VAL A 221 5.16 -3.25 -9.57
C VAL A 221 4.15 -3.04 -10.70
N THR A 222 3.99 -4.00 -11.60
CA THR A 222 3.09 -3.87 -12.75
C THR A 222 1.64 -3.65 -12.34
N ALA A 223 1.18 -4.35 -11.30
CA ALA A 223 -0.16 -4.17 -10.75
C ALA A 223 -0.33 -2.75 -10.16
N ALA A 224 0.68 -2.25 -9.45
CA ALA A 224 0.66 -0.91 -8.89
C ALA A 224 0.69 0.17 -9.98
N LEU A 225 1.53 0.03 -10.98
CA LEU A 225 1.59 0.94 -12.13
C LEU A 225 0.29 0.96 -12.93
N TYR A 226 -0.33 -0.21 -13.17
CA TYR A 226 -1.63 -0.29 -13.81
C TYR A 226 -2.67 0.52 -13.06
N LEU A 227 -2.83 0.29 -11.76
CA LEU A 227 -3.84 0.99 -10.96
C LEU A 227 -3.51 2.48 -10.76
N ALA A 228 -2.23 2.87 -10.73
CA ALA A 228 -1.80 4.26 -10.62
C ALA A 228 -2.05 5.06 -11.90
N SER A 229 -1.92 4.42 -13.06
CA SER A 229 -1.99 5.08 -14.37
C SER A 229 -3.40 5.37 -14.83
N SER A 230 -3.54 6.28 -15.81
CA SER A 230 -4.81 6.57 -16.48
C SER A 230 -5.35 5.39 -17.30
N LYS A 231 -4.53 4.34 -17.53
CA LYS A 231 -4.93 3.14 -18.30
C LYS A 231 -5.88 2.23 -17.52
N SER A 232 -6.04 2.45 -16.22
CA SER A 232 -7.07 1.81 -15.40
C SER A 232 -8.30 2.70 -15.16
N SER A 233 -8.61 3.62 -16.08
CA SER A 233 -9.68 4.61 -15.94
C SER A 233 -11.08 4.01 -15.75
N PHE A 234 -11.29 2.76 -16.15
CA PHE A 234 -12.55 2.03 -15.96
C PHE A 234 -12.45 0.93 -14.87
N THR A 235 -11.44 1.06 -13.96
CA THR A 235 -11.21 0.10 -12.88
C THR A 235 -11.28 0.82 -11.53
N THR A 236 -12.37 0.60 -10.79
CA THR A 236 -12.56 1.08 -9.42
C THR A 236 -13.37 0.06 -8.61
N GLY A 237 -13.23 0.05 -7.29
CA GLY A 237 -13.84 -0.94 -6.40
C GLY A 237 -13.28 -2.35 -6.56
N SER A 238 -12.20 -2.54 -7.31
CA SER A 238 -11.69 -3.85 -7.69
C SER A 238 -10.62 -4.36 -6.73
N LEU A 239 -10.57 -5.70 -6.59
CA LEU A 239 -9.51 -6.41 -5.88
C LEU A 239 -8.70 -7.22 -6.89
N LEU A 240 -7.44 -6.80 -7.09
CA LEU A 240 -6.50 -7.48 -7.98
C LEU A 240 -5.58 -8.41 -7.16
N ARG A 241 -5.71 -9.71 -7.39
CA ARG A 241 -4.84 -10.71 -6.75
C ARG A 241 -3.48 -10.78 -7.44
N VAL A 242 -2.42 -10.69 -6.64
CA VAL A 242 -1.02 -10.89 -7.06
C VAL A 242 -0.39 -11.88 -6.08
N ASP A 243 -0.78 -13.14 -6.15
CA ASP A 243 -0.54 -14.13 -5.11
C ASP A 243 0.00 -15.48 -5.62
N GLY A 244 0.28 -15.57 -6.91
CA GLY A 244 0.76 -16.80 -7.53
C GLY A 244 -0.30 -17.90 -7.60
N GLY A 245 -1.59 -17.54 -7.45
CA GLY A 245 -2.71 -18.49 -7.49
C GLY A 245 -2.83 -19.28 -6.18
N ILE A 246 -2.89 -18.62 -5.03
CA ILE A 246 -3.20 -19.27 -3.75
C ILE A 246 -4.66 -19.75 -3.78
N ALA A 247 -4.83 -21.07 -3.54
CA ALA A 247 -6.13 -21.74 -3.51
C ALA A 247 -6.91 -21.45 -2.22
#